data_e9577a6c6a2b98e29edf4aad36ff1dd4
#
_entry.id   e9577a6c6a2b98e29edf4aad36ff1dd4
#
_cell.length_a   1.000
_cell.length_b   1.000
_cell.length_c   1.000
_cell.angle_alpha   90.00
_cell.angle_beta   90.00
_cell.angle_gamma   90.00
#
_symmetry.space_group_name_H-M   'P 1'
#
loop_
_entity.id
_entity.type
_entity.pdbx_description
1 polymer ?
#
loop_
_entity_poly.entity_id
_entity_poly.type
_entity_poly.pdbx_seq_one_letter_code
_entity_poly.pdbx_strand_id
1 'polypeptide(L)'
;MKRLIAALLAGLTLFALVGCSAGSKADSAAPKDYSQILHDARTDEENEYDMIFTKGEDGKFTAIDGYSAEYEAGQLDDEVRSILLPLLNLEDDMYTDLAASISAMMVRSYAVAIVKPAEGKTDAVKSALEAYVTSEQQSMEHYLEDQYQIAKAATVTVAPTGEVILVCAESHDTLLANIEKALAA
;
A
#
# COMPACT_ATOMS: atom_id res chain seq x y z
N MET A 1 36.87 52.03 41.38
CA MET A 1 38.34 51.78 41.48
C MET A 1 38.58 50.44 40.77
N LYS A 2 39.17 50.57 39.58
CA LYS A 2 40.43 49.86 39.21
C LYS A 2 40.33 48.34 39.25
N ARG A 3 40.57 47.60 38.30
CA ARG A 3 41.37 47.47 37.06
C ARG A 3 41.27 46.00 36.68
N LEU A 4 41.04 45.70 35.48
CA LEU A 4 41.90 45.37 34.31
C LEU A 4 42.40 43.93 34.26
N ILE A 5 42.07 43.32 33.13
CA ILE A 5 42.89 42.63 32.12
C ILE A 5 43.45 41.27 32.54
N ALA A 6 43.20 40.23 31.77
CA ALA A 6 44.00 39.79 30.68
C ALA A 6 43.47 38.53 30.02
N ALA A 7 43.48 38.55 28.76
CA ALA A 7 43.38 37.45 27.82
C ALA A 7 44.61 36.54 27.87
N LEU A 8 44.46 35.28 27.44
CA LEU A 8 45.42 34.54 26.60
C LEU A 8 44.78 33.26 26.05
N LEU A 9 44.61 33.26 24.89
CA LEU A 9 44.85 32.46 23.69
C LEU A 9 45.66 31.18 23.91
N ALA A 10 45.21 30.20 23.14
CA ALA A 10 45.95 29.20 22.38
C ALA A 10 45.77 27.74 22.83
N GLY A 11 45.44 27.00 21.84
CA GLY A 11 45.62 25.56 21.85
C GLY A 11 44.72 24.81 20.86
N LEU A 12 44.95 25.07 19.60
CA LEU A 12 44.44 24.32 18.44
C LEU A 12 45.03 22.90 18.48
N THR A 13 44.21 21.86 18.50
CA THR A 13 44.60 20.57 17.89
C THR A 13 43.39 19.92 17.27
N LEU A 14 43.32 20.01 15.94
CA LEU A 14 42.58 19.14 15.07
C LEU A 14 43.08 17.70 15.22
N PHE A 15 42.17 16.79 15.53
CA PHE A 15 42.30 15.40 15.10
C PHE A 15 41.03 15.03 14.32
N ALA A 16 41.16 15.15 13.01
CA ALA A 16 40.28 14.53 12.08
C ALA A 16 40.52 13.01 12.11
N LEU A 17 39.63 12.27 12.74
CA LEU A 17 39.49 10.85 12.50
C LEU A 17 38.37 10.66 11.49
N VAL A 18 38.80 10.56 10.23
CA VAL A 18 37.98 10.02 9.16
C VAL A 18 37.73 8.55 9.45
N GLY A 19 36.62 8.26 10.10
CA GLY A 19 36.05 6.94 10.18
C GLY A 19 35.06 6.80 9.02
N CYS A 20 35.50 6.23 7.90
CA CYS A 20 34.59 5.71 6.90
C CYS A 20 33.84 4.53 7.49
N SER A 21 32.69 4.79 8.08
CA SER A 21 31.64 3.79 8.25
C SER A 21 30.69 3.96 7.09
N ALA A 22 30.79 3.07 6.10
CA ALA A 22 29.79 2.90 5.08
C ALA A 22 28.53 2.30 5.72
N GLY A 23 27.80 3.13 6.45
CA GLY A 23 26.43 2.88 6.81
C GLY A 23 25.59 3.46 5.70
N SER A 24 24.97 2.61 4.91
CA SER A 24 23.89 2.98 4.01
C SER A 24 22.88 3.76 4.84
N LYS A 25 22.81 5.08 4.66
CA LYS A 25 21.61 5.81 5.01
C LYS A 25 20.54 5.25 4.08
N ALA A 26 19.67 4.44 4.62
CA ALA A 26 18.35 4.30 4.02
C ALA A 26 17.79 5.72 3.99
N ASP A 27 17.67 6.29 2.80
CA ASP A 27 16.86 7.47 2.59
C ASP A 27 15.47 7.12 3.11
N SER A 28 15.09 7.69 4.23
CA SER A 28 13.72 7.62 4.71
C SER A 28 12.92 8.55 3.81
N ALA A 29 12.52 8.05 2.64
CA ALA A 29 11.48 8.69 1.86
C ALA A 29 10.27 8.91 2.77
N ALA A 30 9.59 10.03 2.63
CA ALA A 30 8.35 10.28 3.36
C ALA A 30 7.39 9.08 3.19
N PRO A 31 6.61 8.74 4.21
CA PRO A 31 5.60 7.68 4.08
C PRO A 31 4.74 7.95 2.84
N LYS A 32 4.59 6.95 1.97
CA LYS A 32 3.75 7.07 0.78
C LYS A 32 2.29 6.93 1.20
N ASP A 33 1.45 7.81 0.70
CA ASP A 33 0.00 7.69 0.84
C ASP A 33 -0.54 6.75 -0.24
N TYR A 34 -0.66 5.46 0.10
CA TYR A 34 -1.15 4.45 -0.85
C TYR A 34 -2.60 4.66 -1.25
N SER A 35 -3.44 5.27 -0.38
CA SER A 35 -4.82 5.57 -0.73
C SER A 35 -4.89 6.65 -1.80
N GLN A 36 -4.07 7.70 -1.70
CA GLN A 36 -3.98 8.72 -2.72
C GLN A 36 -3.38 8.17 -4.04
N ILE A 37 -2.39 7.28 -3.95
CA ILE A 37 -1.84 6.62 -5.15
C ILE A 37 -2.91 5.81 -5.88
N LEU A 38 -3.74 5.06 -5.16
CA LEU A 38 -4.85 4.31 -5.76
C LEU A 38 -5.91 5.24 -6.34
N HIS A 39 -6.29 6.31 -5.63
CA HIS A 39 -7.23 7.31 -6.11
C HIS A 39 -6.77 7.91 -7.45
N ASP A 40 -5.52 8.37 -7.52
CA ASP A 40 -4.96 9.02 -8.71
C ASP A 40 -4.74 8.03 -9.87
N ALA A 41 -4.57 6.74 -9.58
CA ALA A 41 -4.35 5.71 -10.59
C ALA A 41 -5.64 5.26 -11.28
N ARG A 42 -6.78 5.35 -10.58
CA ARG A 42 -8.10 4.87 -11.03
C ARG A 42 -8.82 5.87 -11.92
N THR A 43 -9.89 5.41 -12.53
CA THR A 43 -10.83 6.26 -13.27
C THR A 43 -11.77 7.00 -12.34
N ASP A 44 -12.38 8.10 -12.82
CA ASP A 44 -13.40 8.83 -12.06
C ASP A 44 -14.58 7.93 -11.69
N GLU A 45 -14.98 6.99 -12.56
CA GLU A 45 -16.05 6.04 -12.30
C GLU A 45 -15.68 5.05 -11.18
N GLU A 46 -14.46 4.51 -11.19
CA GLU A 46 -13.99 3.64 -10.09
C GLU A 46 -13.96 4.41 -8.77
N ASN A 47 -13.55 5.67 -8.77
CA ASN A 47 -13.53 6.52 -7.58
C ASN A 47 -14.95 6.88 -7.10
N GLU A 48 -15.92 7.01 -8.00
CA GLU A 48 -17.32 7.29 -7.63
C GLU A 48 -17.99 6.09 -6.95
N TYR A 49 -17.72 4.86 -7.40
CA TYR A 49 -18.46 3.67 -6.96
C TYR A 49 -17.69 2.75 -6.00
N ASP A 50 -16.37 2.75 -6.04
CA ASP A 50 -15.56 1.81 -5.27
C ASP A 50 -14.73 2.53 -4.21
N MET A 51 -15.00 2.26 -2.94
CA MET A 51 -14.21 2.84 -1.85
C MET A 51 -12.79 2.27 -1.81
N ILE A 52 -11.83 3.08 -1.39
CA ILE A 52 -10.49 2.67 -1.02
C ILE A 52 -10.41 2.65 0.50
N PHE A 53 -10.09 1.52 1.10
CA PHE A 53 -9.77 1.45 2.51
C PHE A 53 -8.26 1.39 2.73
N THR A 54 -7.79 2.03 3.81
CA THR A 54 -6.37 2.09 4.17
C THR A 54 -6.19 1.98 5.67
N LYS A 55 -5.07 1.42 6.11
CA LYS A 55 -4.71 1.30 7.52
C LYS A 55 -4.07 2.60 8.00
N GLY A 56 -4.65 3.23 9.00
CA GLY A 56 -4.08 4.42 9.64
C GLY A 56 -2.94 4.10 10.61
N GLU A 57 -2.21 5.12 11.04
CA GLU A 57 -1.12 5.00 12.02
C GLU A 57 -1.58 4.45 13.38
N ASP A 58 -2.85 4.69 13.75
CA ASP A 58 -3.48 4.14 14.96
C ASP A 58 -3.90 2.66 14.82
N GLY A 59 -3.62 2.06 13.65
CA GLY A 59 -3.96 0.68 13.32
C GLY A 59 -5.42 0.45 12.94
N LYS A 60 -6.24 1.51 12.85
CA LYS A 60 -7.63 1.44 12.39
C LYS A 60 -7.72 1.68 10.90
N PHE A 61 -8.78 1.14 10.31
CA PHE A 61 -9.06 1.39 8.91
C PHE A 61 -9.90 2.65 8.72
N THR A 62 -9.51 3.42 7.71
CA THR A 62 -10.25 4.55 7.16
C THR A 62 -10.52 4.30 5.69
N ALA A 63 -11.45 5.04 5.09
CA ALA A 63 -11.72 4.93 3.66
C ALA A 63 -11.96 6.30 3.03
N ILE A 64 -11.68 6.35 1.73
CA ILE A 64 -12.00 7.45 0.83
C ILE A 64 -12.77 6.90 -0.37
N ASP A 65 -13.39 7.78 -1.14
CA ASP A 65 -14.13 7.46 -2.37
C ASP A 65 -15.38 6.59 -2.17
N GLY A 66 -16.09 6.33 -3.25
CA GLY A 66 -17.26 5.48 -3.28
C GLY A 66 -18.26 5.81 -2.17
N TYR A 67 -18.78 4.79 -1.52
CA TYR A 67 -19.74 4.90 -0.42
C TYR A 67 -19.06 5.02 0.97
N SER A 68 -17.78 5.40 1.03
CA SER A 68 -17.04 5.52 2.29
C SER A 68 -17.70 6.44 3.33
N ALA A 69 -18.40 7.49 2.87
CA ALA A 69 -19.12 8.42 3.72
C ALA A 69 -20.38 7.83 4.40
N GLU A 70 -20.84 6.65 4.01
CA GLU A 70 -21.99 5.97 4.58
C GLU A 70 -21.65 5.20 5.88
N TYR A 71 -20.36 4.99 6.17
CA TYR A 71 -19.91 4.28 7.35
C TYR A 71 -19.98 5.14 8.61
N GLU A 72 -20.59 4.58 9.66
CA GLU A 72 -20.49 5.12 11.01
C GLU A 72 -19.11 4.81 11.63
N ALA A 73 -18.72 5.59 12.64
CA ALA A 73 -17.44 5.40 13.32
C ALA A 73 -17.31 3.98 13.91
N GLY A 74 -16.30 3.26 13.44
CA GLY A 74 -15.96 1.88 13.84
C GLY A 74 -16.57 0.78 12.97
N GLN A 75 -17.66 1.03 12.24
CA GLN A 75 -18.24 0.03 11.33
C GLN A 75 -17.28 -0.40 10.23
N LEU A 76 -16.57 0.55 9.64
CA LEU A 76 -15.61 0.29 8.58
C LEU A 76 -14.47 -0.63 9.05
N ASP A 77 -13.91 -0.37 10.23
CA ASP A 77 -12.81 -1.19 10.77
C ASP A 77 -13.25 -2.64 10.97
N ASP A 78 -14.46 -2.83 11.50
CA ASP A 78 -15.05 -4.15 11.69
C ASP A 78 -15.31 -4.88 10.35
N GLU A 79 -15.82 -4.18 9.34
CA GLU A 79 -16.07 -4.75 8.01
C GLU A 79 -14.78 -5.10 7.28
N VAL A 80 -13.81 -4.20 7.27
CA VAL A 80 -12.50 -4.45 6.64
C VAL A 80 -11.87 -5.69 7.25
N ARG A 81 -11.85 -5.83 8.58
CA ARG A 81 -11.20 -6.95 9.27
C ARG A 81 -11.97 -8.27 9.13
N SER A 82 -13.30 -8.20 9.15
CA SER A 82 -14.13 -9.42 9.14
C SER A 82 -14.51 -9.92 7.74
N ILE A 83 -14.45 -9.05 6.73
CA ILE A 83 -14.90 -9.37 5.37
C ILE A 83 -13.81 -9.09 4.33
N LEU A 84 -13.32 -7.84 4.22
CA LEU A 84 -12.52 -7.44 3.06
C LEU A 84 -11.10 -8.00 3.10
N LEU A 85 -10.42 -7.99 4.26
CA LEU A 85 -9.10 -8.61 4.40
C LEU A 85 -9.14 -10.14 4.22
N PRO A 86 -10.10 -10.87 4.80
CA PRO A 86 -10.26 -12.29 4.53
C PRO A 86 -10.50 -12.64 3.06
N LEU A 87 -11.24 -11.82 2.30
CA LEU A 87 -11.37 -12.00 0.84
C LEU A 87 -10.02 -11.93 0.13
N LEU A 88 -9.13 -11.02 0.54
CA LEU A 88 -7.76 -10.91 0.02
C LEU A 88 -6.79 -11.94 0.63
N ASN A 89 -7.24 -12.80 1.54
CA ASN A 89 -6.42 -13.73 2.32
C ASN A 89 -5.30 -13.05 3.12
N LEU A 90 -5.51 -11.78 3.53
CA LEU A 90 -4.54 -11.00 4.30
C LEU A 90 -4.82 -11.09 5.79
N GLU A 91 -3.77 -11.34 6.58
CA GLU A 91 -3.77 -11.31 8.04
C GLU A 91 -3.00 -10.09 8.55
N ASP A 92 -3.37 -9.56 9.71
CA ASP A 92 -2.82 -8.29 10.27
C ASP A 92 -1.30 -8.28 10.46
N ASP A 93 -0.67 -9.45 10.61
CA ASP A 93 0.78 -9.61 10.79
C ASP A 93 1.56 -9.68 9.46
N MET A 94 0.86 -9.74 8.34
CA MET A 94 1.48 -9.86 7.02
C MET A 94 1.99 -8.52 6.47
N TYR A 95 1.46 -7.38 6.95
CA TYR A 95 1.74 -6.06 6.37
C TYR A 95 1.88 -4.98 7.44
N THR A 96 2.65 -3.96 7.12
CA THR A 96 2.80 -2.76 7.97
C THR A 96 1.86 -1.64 7.51
N ASP A 97 1.54 -1.60 6.23
CA ASP A 97 0.68 -0.60 5.61
C ASP A 97 0.01 -1.17 4.38
N LEU A 98 -1.19 -0.69 4.05
CA LEU A 98 -1.90 -1.06 2.83
C LEU A 98 -2.95 -0.02 2.45
N ALA A 99 -3.24 0.05 1.17
CA ALA A 99 -4.51 0.57 0.66
C ALA A 99 -5.07 -0.43 -0.34
N ALA A 100 -6.39 -0.65 -0.30
CA ALA A 100 -7.05 -1.55 -1.21
C ALA A 100 -8.48 -1.11 -1.51
N SER A 101 -8.95 -1.51 -2.68
CA SER A 101 -10.33 -1.41 -3.12
C SER A 101 -10.73 -2.75 -3.68
N ILE A 102 -11.83 -3.31 -3.20
CA ILE A 102 -12.30 -4.64 -3.59
C ILE A 102 -13.81 -4.66 -3.68
N SER A 103 -14.34 -5.37 -4.68
CA SER A 103 -15.76 -5.68 -4.75
C SER A 103 -16.08 -6.91 -3.90
N ALA A 104 -17.00 -6.77 -2.95
CA ALA A 104 -17.59 -7.90 -2.25
C ALA A 104 -18.76 -8.55 -3.01
N MET A 105 -19.09 -8.04 -4.20
CA MET A 105 -20.16 -8.56 -5.04
C MET A 105 -19.67 -9.78 -5.83
N MET A 106 -20.34 -10.91 -5.68
CA MET A 106 -20.02 -12.20 -6.34
C MET A 106 -20.22 -12.19 -7.87
N VAL A 107 -20.51 -11.05 -8.45
CA VAL A 107 -20.78 -10.88 -9.90
C VAL A 107 -19.77 -9.92 -10.56
N ARG A 108 -18.73 -9.53 -9.83
CA ARG A 108 -17.75 -8.54 -10.30
C ARG A 108 -16.35 -8.89 -9.83
N SER A 109 -15.48 -9.22 -10.77
CA SER A 109 -14.05 -9.41 -10.54
C SER A 109 -13.36 -8.06 -10.48
N TYR A 110 -13.25 -7.49 -9.27
CA TYR A 110 -12.58 -6.22 -9.04
C TYR A 110 -11.83 -6.21 -7.72
N ALA A 111 -10.53 -6.04 -7.80
CA ALA A 111 -9.67 -5.72 -6.67
C ALA A 111 -8.40 -4.99 -7.12
N VAL A 112 -8.08 -3.90 -6.46
CA VAL A 112 -6.81 -3.18 -6.62
C VAL A 112 -6.22 -2.96 -5.24
N ALA A 113 -4.96 -3.34 -5.04
CA ALA A 113 -4.31 -3.19 -3.75
C ALA A 113 -2.82 -2.83 -3.89
N ILE A 114 -2.34 -2.00 -2.97
CA ILE A 114 -0.93 -1.78 -2.69
C ILE A 114 -0.71 -2.21 -1.24
N VAL A 115 0.12 -3.21 -1.04
CA VAL A 115 0.40 -3.77 0.29
C VAL A 115 1.88 -3.64 0.58
N LYS A 116 2.25 -2.98 1.68
CA LYS A 116 3.62 -2.94 2.21
C LYS A 116 3.82 -4.11 3.15
N PRO A 117 4.54 -5.16 2.74
CA PRO A 117 4.73 -6.33 3.57
C PRO A 117 5.48 -6.01 4.88
N ALA A 118 5.15 -6.71 5.94
CA ALA A 118 6.00 -6.78 7.13
C ALA A 118 7.33 -7.46 6.77
N GLU A 119 8.35 -7.26 7.60
CA GLU A 119 9.69 -7.84 7.37
C GLU A 119 9.60 -9.36 7.17
N GLY A 120 10.15 -9.83 6.04
CA GLY A 120 10.16 -11.25 5.66
C GLY A 120 8.81 -11.81 5.18
N LYS A 121 7.77 -10.98 5.00
CA LYS A 121 6.42 -11.43 4.62
C LYS A 121 6.07 -11.22 3.14
N THR A 122 6.99 -10.72 2.31
CA THR A 122 6.69 -10.41 0.89
C THR A 122 6.10 -11.60 0.14
N ASP A 123 6.71 -12.78 0.28
CA ASP A 123 6.22 -13.99 -0.40
C ASP A 123 4.86 -14.45 0.14
N ALA A 124 4.62 -14.27 1.45
CA ALA A 124 3.33 -14.60 2.06
C ALA A 124 2.21 -13.69 1.55
N VAL A 125 2.44 -12.37 1.51
CA VAL A 125 1.48 -11.40 0.94
C VAL A 125 1.22 -11.71 -0.53
N LYS A 126 2.28 -11.92 -1.32
CA LYS A 126 2.15 -12.26 -2.73
C LYS A 126 1.29 -13.52 -2.92
N SER A 127 1.58 -14.58 -2.19
CA SER A 127 0.82 -15.84 -2.28
C SER A 127 -0.64 -15.69 -1.85
N ALA A 128 -0.92 -14.84 -0.84
CA ALA A 128 -2.28 -14.55 -0.40
C ALA A 128 -3.10 -13.88 -1.52
N LEU A 129 -2.53 -12.85 -2.16
CA LEU A 129 -3.17 -12.15 -3.26
C LEU A 129 -3.30 -13.02 -4.54
N GLU A 130 -2.32 -13.89 -4.81
CA GLU A 130 -2.42 -14.88 -5.91
C GLU A 130 -3.53 -15.92 -5.64
N ALA A 131 -3.75 -16.28 -4.37
CA ALA A 131 -4.86 -17.15 -4.00
C ALA A 131 -6.22 -16.47 -4.20
N TYR A 132 -6.33 -15.16 -3.90
CA TYR A 132 -7.52 -14.38 -4.26
C TYR A 132 -7.79 -14.43 -5.77
N VAL A 133 -6.81 -14.13 -6.61
CA VAL A 133 -6.95 -14.18 -8.07
C VAL A 133 -7.40 -15.57 -8.54
N THR A 134 -6.83 -16.63 -7.97
CA THR A 134 -7.22 -18.01 -8.29
C THR A 134 -8.68 -18.28 -7.93
N SER A 135 -9.12 -17.80 -6.77
CA SER A 135 -10.51 -17.93 -6.31
C SER A 135 -11.49 -17.20 -7.24
N GLU A 136 -11.14 -15.96 -7.65
CA GLU A 136 -11.94 -15.19 -8.59
C GLU A 136 -12.06 -15.89 -9.96
N GLN A 137 -10.97 -16.41 -10.50
CA GLN A 137 -10.99 -17.18 -11.73
C GLN A 137 -11.91 -18.38 -11.64
N GLN A 138 -11.80 -19.17 -10.56
CA GLN A 138 -12.65 -20.36 -10.34
C GLN A 138 -14.12 -19.99 -10.19
N SER A 139 -14.43 -18.88 -9.52
CA SER A 139 -15.80 -18.42 -9.30
C SER A 139 -16.48 -17.97 -10.59
N MET A 140 -15.72 -17.36 -11.52
CA MET A 140 -16.26 -16.75 -12.73
C MET A 140 -16.20 -17.68 -13.95
N GLU A 141 -15.34 -18.70 -13.97
CA GLU A 141 -15.05 -19.55 -15.15
C GLU A 141 -16.28 -20.11 -15.84
N HIS A 142 -17.34 -20.44 -15.08
CA HIS A 142 -18.59 -21.01 -15.63
C HIS A 142 -19.81 -20.16 -15.34
N TYR A 143 -19.61 -18.93 -14.88
CA TYR A 143 -20.70 -18.04 -14.45
C TYR A 143 -20.81 -16.78 -15.28
N LEU A 144 -19.75 -15.98 -15.37
CA LEU A 144 -19.69 -14.70 -16.08
C LEU A 144 -18.40 -14.62 -16.89
N GLU A 145 -18.49 -14.81 -18.19
CA GLU A 145 -17.34 -14.89 -19.10
C GLU A 145 -16.52 -13.59 -19.10
N ASP A 146 -17.18 -12.43 -19.13
CA ASP A 146 -16.53 -11.12 -19.10
C ASP A 146 -15.72 -10.93 -17.81
N GLN A 147 -16.29 -11.29 -16.66
CA GLN A 147 -15.61 -11.20 -15.37
C GLN A 147 -14.49 -12.23 -15.25
N TYR A 148 -14.66 -13.40 -15.84
CA TYR A 148 -13.59 -14.40 -15.92
C TYR A 148 -12.39 -13.88 -16.72
N GLN A 149 -12.59 -13.17 -17.80
CA GLN A 149 -11.49 -12.58 -18.57
C GLN A 149 -10.76 -11.50 -17.77
N ILE A 150 -11.47 -10.69 -16.97
CA ILE A 150 -10.86 -9.73 -16.04
C ILE A 150 -10.00 -10.46 -15.00
N ALA A 151 -10.55 -11.50 -14.35
CA ALA A 151 -9.82 -12.29 -13.36
C ALA A 151 -8.60 -13.00 -13.97
N LYS A 152 -8.67 -13.44 -15.24
CA LYS A 152 -7.52 -14.04 -15.96
C LYS A 152 -6.41 -13.04 -16.28
N ALA A 153 -6.77 -11.79 -16.54
CA ALA A 153 -5.81 -10.72 -16.78
C ALA A 153 -5.17 -10.18 -15.50
N ALA A 154 -5.71 -10.54 -14.32
CA ALA A 154 -5.24 -10.03 -13.06
C ALA A 154 -3.74 -10.32 -12.83
N THR A 155 -3.05 -9.36 -12.23
CA THR A 155 -1.62 -9.43 -11.94
C THR A 155 -1.35 -9.22 -10.45
N VAL A 156 -0.46 -10.04 -9.89
CA VAL A 156 0.17 -9.82 -8.58
C VAL A 156 1.67 -9.69 -8.80
N THR A 157 2.22 -8.53 -8.49
CA THR A 157 3.63 -8.23 -8.71
C THR A 157 4.27 -7.56 -7.49
N VAL A 158 5.60 -7.62 -7.41
CA VAL A 158 6.36 -6.90 -6.37
C VAL A 158 7.04 -5.70 -7.03
N ALA A 159 6.72 -4.50 -6.55
CA ALA A 159 7.36 -3.28 -6.99
C ALA A 159 8.86 -3.26 -6.63
N PRO A 160 9.72 -2.55 -7.36
CA PRO A 160 11.13 -2.38 -6.99
C PRO A 160 11.34 -1.77 -5.60
N THR A 161 10.35 -1.04 -5.09
CA THR A 161 10.32 -0.42 -3.76
C THR A 161 9.86 -1.38 -2.66
N GLY A 162 9.42 -2.59 -3.03
CA GLY A 162 9.11 -3.70 -2.11
C GLY A 162 7.64 -3.91 -1.80
N GLU A 163 6.74 -3.05 -2.24
CA GLU A 163 5.30 -3.23 -2.12
C GLU A 163 4.81 -4.37 -3.02
N VAL A 164 3.79 -5.10 -2.58
CA VAL A 164 3.06 -6.05 -3.42
C VAL A 164 1.83 -5.37 -3.98
N ILE A 165 1.68 -5.42 -5.30
CA ILE A 165 0.58 -4.80 -6.04
C ILE A 165 -0.32 -5.91 -6.56
N LEU A 166 -1.63 -5.78 -6.35
CA LEU A 166 -2.68 -6.56 -7.01
C LEU A 166 -3.46 -5.63 -7.94
N VAL A 167 -3.67 -6.04 -9.16
CA VAL A 167 -4.62 -5.41 -10.08
C VAL A 167 -5.49 -6.49 -10.72
N CYS A 168 -6.77 -6.49 -10.40
CA CYS A 168 -7.83 -7.28 -11.01
C CYS A 168 -8.96 -6.31 -11.36
N ALA A 169 -8.92 -5.74 -12.54
CA ALA A 169 -9.86 -4.70 -12.99
C ALA A 169 -9.93 -4.65 -14.51
N GLU A 170 -11.00 -4.08 -15.06
CA GLU A 170 -11.14 -3.87 -16.50
C GLU A 170 -10.06 -2.91 -17.05
N SER A 171 -9.71 -1.89 -16.26
CA SER A 171 -8.66 -0.90 -16.58
C SER A 171 -7.23 -1.38 -16.26
N HIS A 172 -7.00 -2.70 -16.16
CA HIS A 172 -5.78 -3.37 -15.65
C HIS A 172 -4.46 -2.71 -16.07
N ASP A 173 -4.19 -2.59 -17.37
CA ASP A 173 -2.89 -2.11 -17.88
C ASP A 173 -2.61 -0.66 -17.46
N THR A 174 -3.65 0.18 -17.50
CA THR A 174 -3.55 1.60 -17.10
C THR A 174 -3.33 1.73 -15.59
N LEU A 175 -4.09 0.99 -14.79
CA LEU A 175 -3.97 0.97 -13.34
C LEU A 175 -2.58 0.53 -12.91
N LEU A 176 -2.11 -0.61 -13.42
CA LEU A 176 -0.79 -1.14 -13.06
C LEU A 176 0.32 -0.14 -13.38
N ALA A 177 0.32 0.42 -14.60
CA ALA A 177 1.33 1.39 -15.01
C ALA A 177 1.31 2.68 -14.16
N ASN A 178 0.12 3.18 -13.80
CA ASN A 178 -0.02 4.38 -12.97
C ASN A 178 0.49 4.12 -11.55
N ILE A 179 0.14 2.98 -10.95
CA ILE A 179 0.59 2.59 -9.60
C ILE A 179 2.11 2.42 -9.57
N GLU A 180 2.69 1.66 -10.50
CA GLU A 180 4.14 1.46 -10.58
C GLU A 180 4.90 2.78 -10.74
N LYS A 181 4.40 3.68 -11.59
CA LYS A 181 4.98 5.01 -11.78
C LYS A 181 4.94 5.85 -10.51
N ALA A 182 3.82 5.84 -9.78
CA ALA A 182 3.67 6.59 -8.53
C ALA A 182 4.55 6.02 -7.41
N LEU A 183 4.69 4.69 -7.34
CA LEU A 183 5.58 4.04 -6.36
C LEU A 183 7.06 4.28 -6.64
N ALA A 184 7.45 4.55 -7.90
CA ALA A 184 8.83 4.85 -8.28
C ALA A 184 9.23 6.32 -8.08
N ALA A 185 8.26 7.22 -7.82
CA ALA A 185 8.49 8.66 -7.61
C ALA A 185 8.94 8.96 -6.18
#